data_7e1f73d72ac170cc113011d6af8cd247
#
_entry.id   7e1f73d72ac170cc113011d6af8cd247
#
_cell.length_a   1.000
_cell.length_b   1.000
_cell.length_c   1.000
_cell.angle_alpha   90.00
_cell.angle_beta   90.00
_cell.angle_gamma   90.00
#
_symmetry.space_group_name_H-M   'P 1'
#
loop_
_entity.id
_entity.type
_entity.pdbx_description
1 polymer ?
#
loop_
_entity_poly.entity_id
_entity_poly.type
_entity_poly.pdbx_seq_one_letter_code
_entity_poly.pdbx_strand_id
1 'polypeptide(L)'
;MLQPKRTKYRKVQKGRMKGISQRGHELSNGMFGIKSLDSSFITSRQIEAARIAATRFMKREGQLWIKIFPDKPITKKPLEVRMGKGKGAVEYWAAVVKPGRIMFEVGGVPLAVAKEALRLAAQKLPVKTKFIIARDFEA
;
A
#
# COMPACT_ATOMS: atom_id res chain seq x y z
N MET A 1 7.00 8.82 -8.16
CA MET A 1 6.02 8.06 -7.40
C MET A 1 5.26 7.12 -8.32
N LEU A 2 4.71 6.06 -7.77
CA LEU A 2 3.98 5.06 -8.54
C LEU A 2 2.69 5.64 -9.11
N GLN A 3 2.45 5.39 -10.39
CA GLN A 3 1.20 5.71 -11.05
C GLN A 3 1.10 4.89 -12.34
N PRO A 4 -0.12 4.63 -12.86
CA PRO A 4 -0.26 3.91 -14.12
C PRO A 4 0.34 4.70 -15.28
N LYS A 5 1.01 4.00 -16.20
CA LYS A 5 1.54 4.61 -17.42
C LYS A 5 0.43 4.97 -18.40
N ARG A 6 -0.60 4.15 -18.45
CA ARG A 6 -1.73 4.31 -19.36
C ARG A 6 -3.01 3.85 -18.69
N THR A 7 -4.10 4.58 -18.90
CA THR A 7 -5.40 4.22 -18.35
C THR A 7 -6.44 4.24 -19.47
N LYS A 8 -7.44 3.36 -19.34
CA LYS A 8 -8.59 3.34 -20.25
C LYS A 8 -9.50 4.53 -20.00
N TYR A 9 -9.68 4.90 -18.73
CA TYR A 9 -10.48 6.04 -18.31
C TYR A 9 -9.66 6.90 -17.35
N ARG A 10 -9.77 8.23 -17.49
CA ARG A 10 -9.04 9.17 -16.61
C ARG A 10 -9.64 9.21 -15.21
N LYS A 11 -10.95 9.08 -15.12
CA LYS A 11 -11.68 9.20 -13.86
C LYS A 11 -12.53 7.95 -13.67
N VAL A 12 -12.72 7.53 -12.41
CA VAL A 12 -13.54 6.40 -12.05
C VAL A 12 -14.43 6.76 -10.87
N GLN A 13 -15.48 5.99 -10.66
CA GLN A 13 -16.33 6.17 -9.50
C GLN A 13 -15.60 5.75 -8.23
N LYS A 14 -15.84 6.46 -7.13
CA LYS A 14 -15.20 6.15 -5.85
C LYS A 14 -15.50 4.72 -5.40
N GLY A 15 -16.75 4.29 -5.52
CA GLY A 15 -17.15 2.95 -5.11
C GLY A 15 -17.13 2.76 -3.59
N ARG A 16 -17.40 1.53 -3.18
CA ARG A 16 -17.38 1.11 -1.77
C ARG A 16 -16.41 -0.04 -1.61
N MET A 17 -15.63 0.01 -0.54
CA MET A 17 -14.69 -1.06 -0.20
C MET A 17 -15.38 -2.05 0.72
N LYS A 18 -15.84 -3.17 0.17
CA LYS A 18 -16.51 -4.22 0.96
C LYS A 18 -15.75 -5.53 0.87
N GLY A 19 -15.89 -6.35 1.89
CA GLY A 19 -15.33 -7.69 1.94
C GLY A 19 -13.88 -7.71 2.35
N ILE A 20 -13.30 -8.91 2.27
CA ILE A 20 -11.89 -9.16 2.61
C ILE A 20 -11.11 -9.49 1.35
N SER A 21 -9.79 -9.38 1.43
CA SER A 21 -8.93 -9.67 0.30
C SER A 21 -8.98 -11.16 -0.07
N GLN A 22 -9.27 -11.45 -1.34
CA GLN A 22 -9.26 -12.81 -1.89
C GLN A 22 -7.95 -13.11 -2.62
N ARG A 23 -7.19 -12.08 -2.97
CA ARG A 23 -5.90 -12.19 -3.65
C ARG A 23 -4.89 -11.31 -2.94
N GLY A 24 -3.62 -11.72 -2.99
CA GLY A 24 -2.56 -10.97 -2.33
C GLY A 24 -2.68 -11.02 -0.80
N HIS A 25 -3.23 -12.09 -0.26
CA HIS A 25 -3.37 -12.29 1.18
C HIS A 25 -2.34 -13.27 1.75
N GLU A 26 -1.42 -13.74 0.91
CA GLU A 26 -0.34 -14.63 1.32
C GLU A 26 1.00 -14.10 0.82
N LEU A 27 2.07 -14.40 1.56
CA LEU A 27 3.42 -14.03 1.16
C LEU A 27 3.86 -14.86 -0.05
N SER A 28 4.47 -14.22 -1.04
CA SER A 28 4.90 -14.88 -2.26
C SER A 28 6.38 -14.65 -2.59
N ASN A 29 6.95 -13.50 -2.28
CA ASN A 29 8.31 -13.13 -2.62
C ASN A 29 9.26 -13.12 -1.43
N GLY A 30 8.81 -12.58 -0.29
CA GLY A 30 9.63 -12.45 0.90
C GLY A 30 9.22 -13.41 2.01
N MET A 31 10.06 -13.50 3.03
CA MET A 31 9.77 -14.31 4.22
C MET A 31 8.94 -13.54 5.26
N PHE A 32 8.89 -12.23 5.16
CA PHE A 32 8.20 -11.36 6.10
C PHE A 32 7.35 -10.36 5.34
N GLY A 33 6.28 -9.89 5.99
CA GLY A 33 5.43 -8.89 5.38
C GLY A 33 4.51 -8.23 6.38
N ILE A 34 3.80 -7.21 5.92
CA ILE A 34 2.71 -6.60 6.68
C ILE A 34 1.44 -6.69 5.86
N LYS A 35 0.36 -7.05 6.55
CA LYS A 35 -0.97 -7.08 5.94
C LYS A 35 -1.87 -6.06 6.58
N SER A 36 -2.83 -5.55 5.81
CA SER A 36 -3.82 -4.60 6.29
C SER A 36 -4.88 -5.30 7.12
N LEU A 37 -5.30 -4.68 8.21
CA LEU A 37 -6.43 -5.13 9.02
C LEU A 37 -7.69 -4.32 8.71
N ASP A 38 -7.56 -3.23 7.97
CA ASP A 38 -8.64 -2.31 7.64
C ASP A 38 -8.79 -2.13 6.14
N SER A 39 -9.91 -1.55 5.72
CA SER A 39 -10.12 -1.10 4.34
C SER A 39 -9.77 0.38 4.25
N SER A 40 -9.00 0.77 3.23
CA SER A 40 -8.69 2.17 2.99
C SER A 40 -8.12 2.38 1.59
N PHE A 41 -8.12 3.64 1.15
CA PHE A 41 -7.33 4.08 0.02
C PHE A 41 -5.93 4.45 0.52
N ILE A 42 -4.91 3.85 -0.07
CA ILE A 42 -3.52 4.16 0.25
C ILE A 42 -2.93 4.93 -0.93
N THR A 43 -2.53 6.17 -0.70
CA THR A 43 -2.04 7.04 -1.77
C THR A 43 -0.63 6.63 -2.21
N SER A 44 -0.26 7.02 -3.44
CA SER A 44 1.09 6.77 -3.94
C SER A 44 2.15 7.42 -3.05
N ARG A 45 1.84 8.57 -2.45
CA ARG A 45 2.75 9.26 -1.52
C ARG A 45 2.97 8.46 -0.25
N GLN A 46 1.90 7.86 0.29
CA GLN A 46 1.99 7.01 1.48
C GLN A 46 2.81 5.75 1.20
N ILE A 47 2.61 5.14 0.04
CA ILE A 47 3.38 3.97 -0.38
C ILE A 47 4.87 4.32 -0.48
N GLU A 48 5.19 5.44 -1.10
CA GLU A 48 6.59 5.87 -1.25
C GLU A 48 7.22 6.20 0.11
N ALA A 49 6.49 6.87 0.99
CA ALA A 49 6.97 7.19 2.34
C ALA A 49 7.26 5.91 3.14
N ALA A 50 6.38 4.92 3.04
CA ALA A 50 6.57 3.63 3.72
C ALA A 50 7.79 2.89 3.17
N ARG A 51 7.96 2.87 1.85
CA ARG A 51 9.11 2.25 1.22
C ARG A 51 10.42 2.88 1.71
N ILE A 52 10.49 4.20 1.71
CA ILE A 52 11.68 4.92 2.15
C ILE A 52 12.00 4.61 3.61
N ALA A 53 10.99 4.62 4.49
CA ALA A 53 11.18 4.34 5.91
C ALA A 53 11.76 2.94 6.14
N ALA A 54 11.22 1.94 5.43
CA ALA A 54 11.69 0.57 5.57
C ALA A 54 13.11 0.40 5.03
N THR A 55 13.39 0.92 3.83
CA THR A 55 14.70 0.75 3.20
C THR A 55 15.81 1.48 3.95
N ARG A 56 15.51 2.62 4.56
CA ARG A 56 16.50 3.33 5.40
C ARG A 56 16.91 2.49 6.59
N PHE A 57 15.96 1.88 7.27
CA PHE A 57 16.27 1.05 8.41
C PHE A 57 17.09 -0.17 8.02
N MET A 58 16.78 -0.79 6.90
CA MET A 58 17.51 -1.96 6.40
C MET A 58 18.87 -1.61 5.82
N LYS A 59 19.23 -0.32 5.70
CA LYS A 59 20.49 0.16 5.14
C LYS A 59 20.77 -0.41 3.75
N ARG A 60 19.68 -0.57 2.96
CA ARG A 60 19.74 -1.14 1.61
C ARG A 60 20.16 -2.61 1.56
N GLU A 61 20.17 -3.31 2.70
CA GLU A 61 20.37 -4.75 2.74
C GLU A 61 19.02 -5.45 2.50
N GLY A 62 19.06 -6.63 1.89
CA GLY A 62 17.86 -7.38 1.58
C GLY A 62 17.05 -6.77 0.45
N GLN A 63 15.81 -7.22 0.33
CA GLN A 63 14.89 -6.77 -0.71
C GLN A 63 13.55 -6.43 -0.10
N LEU A 64 12.90 -5.39 -0.68
CA LEU A 64 11.56 -4.98 -0.35
C LEU A 64 10.70 -5.08 -1.60
N TRP A 65 9.56 -5.75 -1.49
CA TRP A 65 8.57 -5.82 -2.57
C TRP A 65 7.33 -5.03 -2.17
N ILE A 66 6.92 -4.11 -3.04
CA ILE A 66 5.66 -3.38 -2.89
C ILE A 66 4.60 -4.22 -3.58
N LYS A 67 3.61 -4.70 -2.83
CA LYS A 67 2.59 -5.63 -3.35
C LYS A 67 1.27 -4.96 -3.70
N ILE A 68 1.17 -3.65 -3.49
CA ILE A 68 0.00 -2.85 -3.86
C ILE A 68 0.43 -1.80 -4.88
N PHE A 69 -0.50 -1.43 -5.75
CA PHE A 69 -0.22 -0.41 -6.77
C PHE A 69 -1.34 0.63 -6.78
N PRO A 70 -1.00 1.92 -6.81
CA PRO A 70 -2.00 2.99 -6.79
C PRO A 70 -2.56 3.22 -8.19
N ASP A 71 -3.55 2.42 -8.56
CA ASP A 71 -4.15 2.44 -9.90
C ASP A 71 -5.49 3.17 -9.97
N LYS A 72 -6.03 3.62 -8.83
CA LYS A 72 -7.31 4.33 -8.79
C LYS A 72 -7.08 5.84 -8.74
N PRO A 73 -7.60 6.59 -9.73
CA PRO A 73 -7.51 8.05 -9.71
C PRO A 73 -8.54 8.62 -8.74
N ILE A 74 -8.09 9.45 -7.80
CA ILE A 74 -8.96 10.14 -6.85
C ILE A 74 -9.06 11.59 -7.25
N THR A 75 -10.29 12.06 -7.40
CA THR A 75 -10.57 13.43 -7.82
C THR A 75 -10.96 14.29 -6.64
N LYS A 76 -10.68 15.58 -6.74
CA LYS A 76 -11.06 16.56 -5.74
C LYS A 76 -11.40 17.87 -6.43
N LYS A 77 -12.49 18.49 -6.01
CA LYS A 77 -12.83 19.83 -6.46
C LYS A 77 -12.17 20.84 -5.55
N PRO A 78 -11.73 22.01 -6.11
CA PRO A 78 -11.27 23.10 -5.24
C PRO A 78 -12.35 23.51 -4.26
N LEU A 79 -11.94 23.99 -3.08
CA LEU A 79 -12.88 24.42 -2.04
C LEU A 79 -13.84 25.50 -2.53
N GLU A 80 -13.42 26.30 -3.50
CA GLU A 80 -14.17 27.43 -4.03
C GLU A 80 -15.21 27.04 -5.08
N VAL A 81 -15.18 25.79 -5.56
CA VAL A 81 -16.08 25.32 -6.62
C VAL A 81 -17.30 24.65 -6.01
N ARG A 82 -18.49 25.09 -6.44
CA ARG A 82 -19.75 24.51 -5.99
C ARG A 82 -19.94 23.11 -6.55
N MET A 83 -20.71 22.30 -5.83
CA MET A 83 -21.12 20.98 -6.27
C MET A 83 -21.96 21.05 -7.54
N GLY A 84 -21.87 20.05 -8.41
CA GLY A 84 -22.78 19.87 -9.53
C GLY A 84 -22.27 20.26 -10.91
N LYS A 85 -21.09 20.84 -11.05
CA LYS A 85 -20.54 21.21 -12.35
C LYS A 85 -19.59 20.14 -12.92
N GLY A 86 -19.94 18.87 -12.72
CA GLY A 86 -19.13 17.76 -13.20
C GLY A 86 -18.11 17.29 -12.17
N LYS A 87 -17.39 16.23 -12.51
CA LYS A 87 -16.39 15.62 -11.64
C LYS A 87 -15.11 16.44 -11.62
N GLY A 88 -14.50 16.60 -10.43
CA GLY A 88 -13.27 17.34 -10.29
C GLY A 88 -12.09 16.71 -11.03
N ALA A 89 -10.96 17.41 -11.09
CA ALA A 89 -9.74 16.89 -11.69
C ALA A 89 -9.12 15.80 -10.82
N VAL A 90 -8.36 14.90 -11.46
CA VAL A 90 -7.59 13.87 -10.74
C VAL A 90 -6.50 14.57 -9.93
N GLU A 91 -6.51 14.37 -8.60
CA GLU A 91 -5.55 14.99 -7.70
C GLU A 91 -4.41 14.02 -7.35
N TYR A 92 -4.73 12.76 -7.11
CA TYR A 92 -3.73 11.76 -6.76
C TYR A 92 -4.21 10.35 -7.12
N TRP A 93 -3.28 9.43 -7.10
CA TRP A 93 -3.53 8.01 -7.33
C TRP A 93 -3.47 7.25 -6.02
N ALA A 94 -4.33 6.23 -5.89
CA ALA A 94 -4.42 5.44 -4.66
C ALA A 94 -4.66 3.97 -4.96
N ALA A 95 -4.21 3.12 -4.05
CA ALA A 95 -4.52 1.69 -4.06
C ALA A 95 -5.73 1.44 -3.18
N VAL A 96 -6.66 0.61 -3.65
CA VAL A 96 -7.78 0.13 -2.84
C VAL A 96 -7.30 -1.08 -2.07
N VAL A 97 -7.24 -0.97 -0.74
CA VAL A 97 -6.75 -2.04 0.13
C VAL A 97 -7.87 -2.53 1.02
N LYS A 98 -8.08 -3.84 1.03
CA LYS A 98 -9.08 -4.53 1.86
C LYS A 98 -8.39 -5.29 2.97
N PRO A 99 -9.11 -5.62 4.07
CA PRO A 99 -8.52 -6.42 5.14
C PRO A 99 -7.94 -7.73 4.63
N GLY A 100 -6.76 -8.09 5.11
CA GLY A 100 -6.05 -9.29 4.71
C GLY A 100 -5.06 -9.09 3.56
N ARG A 101 -5.06 -7.94 2.91
CA ARG A 101 -4.13 -7.66 1.80
C ARG A 101 -2.72 -7.44 2.33
N ILE A 102 -1.75 -8.14 1.74
CA ILE A 102 -0.34 -7.91 2.01
C ILE A 102 0.10 -6.69 1.20
N MET A 103 0.67 -5.70 1.89
CA MET A 103 1.08 -4.45 1.27
C MET A 103 2.55 -4.42 0.92
N PHE A 104 3.39 -4.93 1.81
CA PHE A 104 4.83 -4.97 1.61
C PHE A 104 5.37 -6.32 2.06
N GLU A 105 6.39 -6.81 1.35
CA GLU A 105 7.13 -8.01 1.72
C GLU A 105 8.61 -7.68 1.82
N VAL A 106 9.32 -8.34 2.70
CA VAL A 106 10.75 -8.16 2.93
C VAL A 106 11.43 -9.52 2.97
N GLY A 107 12.60 -9.61 2.38
CA GLY A 107 13.44 -10.80 2.44
C GLY A 107 14.91 -10.45 2.46
N GLY A 108 15.75 -11.43 2.80
CA GLY A 108 17.20 -11.25 2.80
C GLY A 108 17.74 -10.52 4.02
N VAL A 109 16.95 -10.36 5.09
CA VAL A 109 17.38 -9.74 6.34
C VAL A 109 16.90 -10.59 7.52
N PRO A 110 17.55 -10.47 8.70
CA PRO A 110 17.08 -11.18 9.90
C PRO A 110 15.68 -10.73 10.33
N LEU A 111 15.00 -11.62 11.08
CA LEU A 111 13.65 -11.36 11.58
C LEU A 111 13.56 -10.03 12.33
N ALA A 112 14.48 -9.75 13.24
CA ALA A 112 14.46 -8.52 14.04
C ALA A 112 14.55 -7.27 13.16
N VAL A 113 15.39 -7.29 12.14
CA VAL A 113 15.55 -6.17 11.21
C VAL A 113 14.29 -6.00 10.37
N ALA A 114 13.73 -7.10 9.84
CA ALA A 114 12.52 -7.05 9.04
C ALA A 114 11.34 -6.51 9.85
N LYS A 115 11.18 -6.98 11.08
CA LYS A 115 10.10 -6.57 11.96
C LYS A 115 10.13 -5.06 12.23
N GLU A 116 11.30 -4.52 12.55
CA GLU A 116 11.43 -3.09 12.82
C GLU A 116 11.26 -2.26 11.54
N ALA A 117 11.83 -2.70 10.41
CA ALA A 117 11.68 -2.00 9.14
C ALA A 117 10.23 -1.89 8.74
N LEU A 118 9.48 -2.98 8.84
CA LEU A 118 8.06 -3.00 8.48
C LEU A 118 7.21 -2.23 9.48
N ARG A 119 7.61 -2.20 10.77
CA ARG A 119 6.94 -1.34 11.76
C ARG A 119 7.05 0.12 11.38
N LEU A 120 8.23 0.56 10.97
CA LEU A 120 8.44 1.94 10.54
C LEU A 120 7.65 2.26 9.27
N ALA A 121 7.60 1.31 8.32
CA ALA A 121 6.79 1.47 7.13
C ALA A 121 5.31 1.61 7.47
N ALA A 122 4.82 0.78 8.39
CA ALA A 122 3.42 0.79 8.80
C ALA A 122 2.99 2.13 9.40
N GLN A 123 3.91 2.83 10.07
CA GLN A 123 3.61 4.15 10.63
C GLN A 123 3.27 5.20 9.58
N LYS A 124 3.67 4.98 8.33
CA LYS A 124 3.37 5.88 7.21
C LYS A 124 2.07 5.54 6.49
N LEU A 125 1.42 4.46 6.88
CA LEU A 125 0.19 3.98 6.25
C LEU A 125 -1.03 4.32 7.10
N PRO A 126 -2.20 4.56 6.46
CA PRO A 126 -3.41 4.96 7.17
C PRO A 126 -4.21 3.82 7.77
N VAL A 127 -3.70 2.60 7.71
CA VAL A 127 -4.41 1.39 8.16
C VAL A 127 -3.67 0.72 9.30
N LYS A 128 -4.40 -0.02 10.11
CA LYS A 128 -3.80 -0.93 11.09
C LYS A 128 -3.20 -2.11 10.34
N THR A 129 -2.04 -2.55 10.77
CA THR A 129 -1.29 -3.60 10.10
C THR A 129 -0.93 -4.72 11.07
N LYS A 130 -0.63 -5.90 10.50
CA LYS A 130 -0.12 -7.03 11.25
C LYS A 130 1.14 -7.53 10.55
N PHE A 131 2.20 -7.71 11.33
CA PHE A 131 3.44 -8.33 10.84
C PHE A 131 3.20 -9.83 10.67
N ILE A 132 3.60 -10.36 9.53
CA ILE A 132 3.42 -11.80 9.24
C ILE A 132 4.74 -12.41 8.81
N ILE A 133 4.86 -13.70 9.06
CA ILE A 133 6.04 -14.50 8.74
C ILE A 133 5.58 -15.65 7.83
N ALA A 134 6.38 -15.99 6.82
CA ALA A 134 6.07 -17.09 5.93
C ALA A 134 5.99 -18.42 6.71
N ARG A 135 5.10 -19.31 6.28
CA ARG A 135 4.89 -20.59 6.96
C ARG A 135 6.12 -21.48 6.99
N ASP A 136 6.95 -21.37 5.95
CA ASP A 136 8.16 -22.16 5.78
C ASP A 136 9.41 -21.49 6.35
N PHE A 137 9.25 -20.39 7.10
CA PHE A 137 10.38 -19.69 7.71
C PHE A 137 10.92 -20.52 8.89
N GLU A 138 12.24 -20.76 8.85
CA GLU A 138 12.98 -21.38 9.93
C GLU A 138 13.90 -20.35 10.59
N ALA A 139 13.81 -20.25 11.90
CA ALA A 139 14.61 -19.29 12.66
C ALA A 139 16.09 -19.72 12.76
#